data_efcd62d3e3678ebe63292f4c2a46461e
#
_entry.id   efcd62d3e3678ebe63292f4c2a46461e
#
_cell.length_a   1.000
_cell.length_b   1.000
_cell.length_c   1.000
_cell.angle_alpha   90.00
_cell.angle_beta   90.00
_cell.angle_gamma   90.00
#
_symmetry.space_group_name_H-M   'P 1'
#
loop_
_entity.id
_entity.type
_entity.pdbx_description
1 polymer ?
#
loop_
_entity_poly.entity_id
_entity_poly.type
_entity_poly.pdbx_seq_one_letter_code
_entity_poly.pdbx_strand_id
1 'polypeptide(L)'
;MANSDIIPIEQILPNKLPIVPLMGRPIFPGIFTPIMIGNPDDVKVVEEALSADGMIGLVMIKNEFEKPKSDDLHMVGTAAKIVKRINLPDGGSNIYISTMKRFKVKKFLSKESPIVAAVGYLDEEDEDTVEVKALTRALLSEMKQVSENNPMFSEEMRLNMINIDHPGKIADFIASILNIDKNDQQKLLETVNVRERMERVLVFIKKEEELLKIQKRVQQEINDKIEKSQREYFLKEELKAI
;
A
#
# COMPACT_ATOMS: atom_id res chain seq x y z
N MET A 1 -44.46 -3.56 1.96
CA MET A 1 -43.08 -4.02 2.17
C MET A 1 -42.23 -3.32 1.12
N ALA A 2 -41.49 -2.31 1.52
CA ALA A 2 -40.67 -1.55 0.60
C ALA A 2 -39.44 -2.39 0.27
N ASN A 3 -39.29 -2.75 -1.02
CA ASN A 3 -37.99 -3.25 -1.52
C ASN A 3 -37.00 -2.10 -1.38
N SER A 4 -36.10 -2.24 -0.40
CA SER A 4 -34.87 -1.45 -0.40
C SER A 4 -34.00 -2.04 -1.50
N ASP A 5 -34.07 -1.49 -2.70
CA ASP A 5 -33.13 -1.76 -3.77
C ASP A 5 -31.75 -1.40 -3.23
N ILE A 6 -30.95 -2.42 -2.94
CA ILE A 6 -29.53 -2.27 -2.60
C ILE A 6 -28.87 -1.79 -3.89
N ILE A 7 -28.68 -0.47 -4.01
CA ILE A 7 -27.93 0.11 -5.13
C ILE A 7 -26.51 -0.42 -5.04
N PRO A 8 -26.00 -1.13 -6.07
CA PRO A 8 -24.63 -1.61 -6.07
C PRO A 8 -23.66 -0.43 -5.85
N ILE A 9 -22.63 -0.62 -5.03
CA ILE A 9 -21.60 0.41 -4.73
C ILE A 9 -21.02 1.03 -6.01
N GLU A 10 -20.98 0.28 -7.10
CA GLU A 10 -20.53 0.70 -8.43
C GLU A 10 -21.36 1.82 -9.06
N GLN A 11 -22.65 1.94 -8.70
CA GLN A 11 -23.51 3.03 -9.16
C GLN A 11 -23.33 4.33 -8.37
N ILE A 12 -22.62 4.28 -7.26
CA ILE A 12 -22.42 5.42 -6.34
C ILE A 12 -21.05 6.09 -6.58
N LEU A 13 -20.10 5.40 -7.25
CA LEU A 13 -18.77 5.94 -7.48
C LEU A 13 -18.77 6.97 -8.61
N PRO A 14 -18.24 8.20 -8.39
CA PRO A 14 -18.24 9.25 -9.39
C PRO A 14 -17.28 8.92 -10.54
N ASN A 15 -17.66 9.25 -11.76
CA ASN A 15 -16.83 9.08 -12.96
C ASN A 15 -15.80 10.21 -13.17
N LYS A 16 -15.80 11.20 -12.30
CA LYS A 16 -14.79 12.26 -12.20
C LYS A 16 -14.26 12.30 -10.79
N LEU A 17 -12.93 12.33 -10.66
CA LEU A 17 -12.28 12.41 -9.36
C LEU A 17 -11.27 13.56 -9.35
N PRO A 18 -11.25 14.37 -8.29
CA PRO A 18 -10.09 15.18 -7.97
C PRO A 18 -8.94 14.27 -7.57
N ILE A 19 -7.76 14.51 -8.13
CA ILE A 19 -6.60 13.63 -7.98
C ILE A 19 -5.63 14.21 -6.96
N VAL A 20 -5.26 13.38 -5.99
CA VAL A 20 -4.17 13.65 -5.06
C VAL A 20 -2.95 12.84 -5.50
N PRO A 21 -1.86 13.51 -5.93
CA PRO A 21 -0.62 12.84 -6.31
C PRO A 21 0.06 12.20 -5.10
N LEU A 22 0.52 10.97 -5.24
CA LEU A 22 1.28 10.25 -4.22
C LEU A 22 2.77 10.23 -4.58
N MET A 23 3.62 10.82 -3.75
CA MET A 23 5.06 10.86 -3.97
C MET A 23 5.79 9.57 -3.60
N GLY A 24 5.21 8.76 -2.72
CA GLY A 24 5.84 7.57 -2.18
C GLY A 24 5.39 6.28 -2.88
N ARG A 25 4.43 5.62 -2.29
CA ARG A 25 3.91 4.32 -2.72
C ARG A 25 2.47 4.43 -3.19
N PRO A 26 2.01 3.59 -4.12
CA PRO A 26 0.60 3.49 -4.42
C PRO A 26 -0.14 2.92 -3.20
N ILE A 27 -1.41 3.30 -3.06
CA ILE A 27 -2.26 2.78 -1.99
C ILE A 27 -3.29 1.84 -2.64
N PHE A 28 -3.32 0.60 -2.14
CA PHE A 28 -4.19 -0.44 -2.66
C PHE A 28 -5.64 -0.28 -2.18
N PRO A 29 -6.63 -0.89 -2.86
CA PRO A 29 -8.02 -0.95 -2.40
C PRO A 29 -8.17 -1.67 -1.06
N GLY A 30 -9.22 -1.31 -0.31
CA GLY A 30 -9.58 -1.96 0.96
C GLY A 30 -8.72 -1.54 2.16
N ILE A 31 -7.93 -0.48 2.04
CA ILE A 31 -7.04 0.02 3.10
C ILE A 31 -7.64 1.27 3.75
N PHE A 32 -7.62 1.29 5.08
CA PHE A 32 -7.87 2.49 5.87
C PHE A 32 -6.54 3.02 6.39
N THR A 33 -6.19 4.27 6.02
CA THR A 33 -4.88 4.84 6.37
C THR A 33 -4.93 6.37 6.47
N PRO A 34 -4.10 7.00 7.33
CA PRO A 34 -3.88 8.42 7.26
C PRO A 34 -2.94 8.78 6.10
N ILE A 35 -3.18 9.92 5.47
CA ILE A 35 -2.28 10.57 4.52
C ILE A 35 -2.02 12.00 4.99
N MET A 36 -0.76 12.39 4.99
CA MET A 36 -0.37 13.77 5.25
C MET A 36 -0.36 14.56 3.94
N ILE A 37 -1.10 15.65 3.91
CA ILE A 37 -1.19 16.59 2.80
C ILE A 37 -0.47 17.88 3.22
N GLY A 38 0.73 18.08 2.68
CA GLY A 38 1.57 19.25 3.01
C GLY A 38 1.53 20.32 1.93
N ASN A 39 1.19 19.97 0.67
CA ASN A 39 1.13 20.91 -0.42
C ASN A 39 -0.17 21.73 -0.35
N PRO A 40 -0.12 23.08 -0.33
CA PRO A 40 -1.32 23.94 -0.28
C PRO A 40 -2.32 23.71 -1.41
N ASP A 41 -1.84 23.32 -2.60
CA ASP A 41 -2.73 23.04 -3.73
C ASP A 41 -3.50 21.73 -3.52
N ASP A 42 -2.87 20.71 -2.94
CA ASP A 42 -3.53 19.44 -2.61
C ASP A 42 -4.50 19.59 -1.42
N VAL A 43 -4.21 20.53 -0.49
CA VAL A 43 -5.15 20.89 0.59
C VAL A 43 -6.45 21.44 0.00
N LYS A 44 -6.39 22.28 -1.03
CA LYS A 44 -7.58 22.79 -1.74
C LYS A 44 -8.36 21.67 -2.41
N VAL A 45 -7.66 20.71 -3.05
CA VAL A 45 -8.29 19.53 -3.66
C VAL A 45 -9.10 18.76 -2.62
N VAL A 46 -8.53 18.56 -1.42
CA VAL A 46 -9.19 17.89 -0.30
C VAL A 46 -10.41 18.68 0.19
N GLU A 47 -10.32 20.02 0.28
CA GLU A 47 -11.42 20.89 0.70
C GLU A 47 -12.57 20.87 -0.29
N GLU A 48 -12.28 20.92 -1.57
CA GLU A 48 -13.28 20.80 -2.65
C GLU A 48 -13.97 19.44 -2.63
N ALA A 49 -13.17 18.36 -2.46
CA ALA A 49 -13.71 17.00 -2.34
C ALA A 49 -14.64 16.87 -1.13
N LEU A 50 -14.27 17.36 0.04
CA LEU A 50 -15.09 17.33 1.26
C LEU A 50 -16.39 18.16 1.12
N SER A 51 -16.37 19.21 0.33
CA SER A 51 -17.56 20.03 0.06
C SER A 51 -18.55 19.34 -0.91
N ALA A 52 -18.11 18.29 -1.60
CA ALA A 52 -18.90 17.47 -2.51
C ALA A 52 -19.26 16.11 -1.86
N ASP A 53 -18.77 15.04 -2.41
CA ASP A 53 -19.03 13.67 -1.94
C ASP A 53 -17.90 13.07 -1.10
N GLY A 54 -16.82 13.82 -0.91
CA GLY A 54 -15.63 13.40 -0.17
C GLY A 54 -14.78 12.35 -0.90
N MET A 55 -14.99 12.16 -2.22
CA MET A 55 -14.26 11.21 -3.02
C MET A 55 -13.04 11.83 -3.68
N ILE A 56 -11.92 11.13 -3.63
CA ILE A 56 -10.65 11.50 -4.27
C ILE A 56 -10.07 10.31 -5.03
N GLY A 57 -9.24 10.60 -6.02
CA GLY A 57 -8.40 9.63 -6.70
C GLY A 57 -6.95 9.74 -6.22
N LEU A 58 -6.37 8.65 -5.81
CA LEU A 58 -4.97 8.56 -5.39
C LEU A 58 -4.15 7.99 -6.53
N VAL A 59 -3.19 8.75 -7.04
CA VAL A 59 -2.36 8.33 -8.18
C VAL A 59 -0.89 8.59 -7.88
N MET A 60 -0.06 7.56 -8.05
CA MET A 60 1.38 7.69 -7.86
C MET A 60 2.03 8.50 -8.99
N ILE A 61 3.01 9.35 -8.63
CA ILE A 61 3.86 10.05 -9.60
C ILE A 61 4.92 9.09 -10.17
N LYS A 62 5.27 9.26 -11.44
CA LYS A 62 6.29 8.44 -12.12
C LYS A 62 7.69 8.76 -11.62
N ASN A 63 7.99 10.06 -11.45
CA ASN A 63 9.26 10.57 -10.98
C ASN A 63 9.02 11.62 -9.90
N GLU A 64 10.04 11.97 -9.13
CA GLU A 64 9.93 12.98 -8.09
C GLU A 64 9.93 14.39 -8.69
N PHE A 65 8.83 15.10 -8.47
CA PHE A 65 8.65 16.49 -8.88
C PHE A 65 8.07 17.29 -7.71
N GLU A 66 8.51 18.52 -7.51
CA GLU A 66 7.91 19.39 -6.49
C GLU A 66 6.45 19.76 -6.80
N LYS A 67 6.12 19.92 -8.08
CA LYS A 67 4.77 20.22 -8.56
C LYS A 67 4.43 19.29 -9.73
N PRO A 68 3.90 18.10 -9.44
CA PRO A 68 3.57 17.15 -10.49
C PRO A 68 2.40 17.67 -11.35
N LYS A 69 2.52 17.46 -12.65
CA LYS A 69 1.46 17.71 -13.64
C LYS A 69 0.78 16.39 -14.01
N SER A 70 -0.32 16.45 -14.71
CA SER A 70 -1.06 15.26 -15.15
C SER A 70 -0.20 14.25 -15.91
N ASP A 71 0.75 14.70 -16.73
CA ASP A 71 1.63 13.83 -17.53
C ASP A 71 2.65 13.06 -16.67
N ASP A 72 2.93 13.55 -15.46
CA ASP A 72 3.83 12.94 -14.49
C ASP A 72 3.17 11.82 -13.68
N LEU A 73 1.86 11.64 -13.83
CA LEU A 73 1.08 10.66 -13.07
C LEU A 73 0.96 9.33 -13.81
N HIS A 74 0.87 8.24 -13.03
CA HIS A 74 0.45 6.95 -13.57
C HIS A 74 -1.00 7.00 -14.03
N MET A 75 -1.38 6.04 -14.89
CA MET A 75 -2.75 5.99 -15.43
C MET A 75 -3.70 5.15 -14.57
N VAL A 76 -3.18 4.39 -13.62
CA VAL A 76 -3.98 3.58 -12.70
C VAL A 76 -3.73 4.07 -11.27
N GLY A 77 -4.84 4.24 -10.55
CA GLY A 77 -4.86 4.66 -9.17
C GLY A 77 -5.99 4.00 -8.38
N THR A 78 -6.19 4.49 -7.16
CA THR A 78 -7.20 3.97 -6.24
C THR A 78 -8.13 5.09 -5.80
N ALA A 79 -9.44 4.87 -5.97
CA ALA A 79 -10.47 5.76 -5.45
C ALA A 79 -10.59 5.59 -3.94
N ALA A 80 -10.70 6.71 -3.24
CA ALA A 80 -10.78 6.74 -1.80
C ALA A 80 -11.84 7.73 -1.31
N LYS A 81 -12.46 7.39 -0.19
CA LYS A 81 -13.36 8.26 0.57
C LYS A 81 -12.58 8.92 1.69
N ILE A 82 -12.66 10.24 1.80
CA ILE A 82 -12.17 10.96 2.97
C ILE A 82 -13.15 10.74 4.12
N VAL A 83 -12.68 10.10 5.19
CA VAL A 83 -13.49 9.78 6.37
C VAL A 83 -13.37 10.88 7.42
N LYS A 84 -12.15 11.41 7.59
CA LYS A 84 -11.86 12.46 8.59
C LYS A 84 -10.69 13.31 8.12
N ARG A 85 -10.74 14.60 8.44
CA ARG A 85 -9.62 15.55 8.27
C ARG A 85 -9.22 16.12 9.63
N ILE A 86 -7.92 16.29 9.82
CA ILE A 86 -7.32 16.96 10.98
C ILE A 86 -6.37 18.02 10.43
N ASN A 87 -6.65 19.29 10.71
CA ASN A 87 -5.78 20.39 10.32
C ASN A 87 -4.54 20.42 11.22
N LEU A 88 -3.38 20.63 10.62
CA LEU A 88 -2.12 20.77 11.33
C LEU A 88 -1.79 22.25 11.55
N PRO A 89 -1.05 22.59 12.64
CA PRO A 89 -0.73 23.99 12.97
C PRO A 89 0.13 24.69 11.92
N ASP A 90 0.87 23.94 11.11
CA ASP A 90 1.76 24.40 10.02
C ASP A 90 1.04 24.66 8.70
N GLY A 91 -0.29 24.55 8.67
CA GLY A 91 -1.12 24.75 7.49
C GLY A 91 -1.34 23.48 6.65
N GLY A 92 -0.71 22.35 6.98
CA GLY A 92 -0.96 21.05 6.38
C GLY A 92 -2.24 20.39 6.93
N SER A 93 -2.58 19.23 6.40
CA SER A 93 -3.73 18.43 6.86
C SER A 93 -3.38 16.95 6.88
N ASN A 94 -3.80 16.25 7.93
CA ASN A 94 -3.87 14.81 7.93
C ASN A 94 -5.30 14.40 7.56
N ILE A 95 -5.45 13.61 6.50
CA ILE A 95 -6.72 13.02 6.12
C ILE A 95 -6.70 11.52 6.39
N TYR A 96 -7.76 11.01 6.96
CA TYR A 96 -8.01 9.58 7.10
C TYR A 96 -8.89 9.15 5.93
N ILE A 97 -8.42 8.21 5.16
CA ILE A 97 -9.09 7.73 3.96
C ILE A 97 -9.44 6.25 4.06
N SER A 98 -10.54 5.89 3.41
CA SER A 98 -10.91 4.51 3.14
C SER A 98 -10.82 4.28 1.63
N THR A 99 -9.89 3.45 1.19
CA THR A 99 -9.73 3.14 -0.23
C THR A 99 -10.74 2.08 -0.67
N MET A 100 -11.26 2.22 -1.89
CA MET A 100 -12.40 1.44 -2.35
C MET A 100 -12.10 0.56 -3.55
N LYS A 101 -11.81 1.15 -4.70
CA LYS A 101 -11.69 0.43 -5.98
C LYS A 101 -10.58 1.02 -6.84
N ARG A 102 -9.94 0.18 -7.65
CA ARG A 102 -9.01 0.61 -8.69
C ARG A 102 -9.74 1.38 -9.77
N PHE A 103 -9.08 2.37 -10.33
CA PHE A 103 -9.55 3.05 -11.53
C PHE A 103 -8.42 3.25 -12.53
N LYS A 104 -8.78 3.37 -13.80
CA LYS A 104 -7.92 3.84 -14.87
C LYS A 104 -8.35 5.24 -15.29
N VAL A 105 -7.41 6.14 -15.41
CA VAL A 105 -7.63 7.47 -15.97
C VAL A 105 -7.97 7.32 -17.45
N LYS A 106 -9.15 7.81 -17.84
CA LYS A 106 -9.55 7.91 -19.25
C LYS A 106 -9.02 9.18 -19.88
N LYS A 107 -9.07 10.28 -19.12
CA LYS A 107 -8.60 11.60 -19.56
C LYS A 107 -8.39 12.49 -18.34
N PHE A 108 -7.26 13.20 -18.30
CA PHE A 108 -7.10 14.34 -17.39
C PHE A 108 -7.88 15.54 -17.93
N LEU A 109 -8.65 16.17 -17.08
CA LEU A 109 -9.48 17.35 -17.42
C LEU A 109 -8.74 18.65 -17.12
N SER A 110 -7.75 18.61 -16.22
CA SER A 110 -6.81 19.69 -15.92
C SER A 110 -5.37 19.19 -15.98
N LYS A 111 -4.44 20.04 -16.41
CA LYS A 111 -3.01 19.68 -16.50
C LYS A 111 -2.25 20.00 -15.23
N GLU A 112 -2.67 21.01 -14.51
CA GLU A 112 -2.03 21.52 -13.29
C GLU A 112 -3.00 21.40 -12.11
N SER A 113 -2.49 21.49 -10.89
CA SER A 113 -3.31 21.41 -9.68
C SER A 113 -4.32 22.57 -9.59
N PRO A 114 -5.57 22.30 -9.23
CA PRO A 114 -6.14 21.00 -8.87
C PRO A 114 -6.33 20.06 -10.07
N ILE A 115 -5.69 18.90 -10.03
CA ILE A 115 -5.80 17.91 -11.11
C ILE A 115 -7.13 17.18 -10.96
N VAL A 116 -7.92 17.15 -12.03
CA VAL A 116 -9.18 16.40 -12.10
C VAL A 116 -9.11 15.41 -13.28
N ALA A 117 -9.57 14.19 -13.07
CA ALA A 117 -9.57 13.17 -14.10
C ALA A 117 -10.95 12.54 -14.29
N ALA A 118 -11.30 12.28 -15.55
CA ALA A 118 -12.35 11.34 -15.89
C ALA A 118 -11.80 9.92 -15.78
N VAL A 119 -12.48 9.07 -15.03
CA VAL A 119 -12.00 7.73 -14.67
C VAL A 119 -12.96 6.63 -15.11
N GLY A 120 -12.44 5.42 -15.22
CA GLY A 120 -13.22 4.20 -15.36
C GLY A 120 -12.73 3.20 -14.31
N TYR A 121 -13.66 2.66 -13.55
CA TYR A 121 -13.32 1.67 -12.53
C TYR A 121 -12.94 0.34 -13.17
N LEU A 122 -12.01 -0.37 -12.52
CA LEU A 122 -11.50 -1.65 -12.98
C LEU A 122 -12.12 -2.75 -12.10
N ASP A 123 -12.69 -3.75 -12.74
CA ASP A 123 -13.19 -4.96 -12.08
C ASP A 123 -12.07 -6.00 -12.00
N GLU A 124 -12.11 -6.82 -10.98
CA GLU A 124 -11.18 -7.92 -10.82
C GLU A 124 -11.56 -9.07 -11.76
N GLU A 125 -10.55 -9.75 -12.32
CA GLU A 125 -10.69 -10.87 -13.23
C GLU A 125 -10.17 -12.14 -12.58
N ASP A 126 -10.77 -13.30 -12.89
CA ASP A 126 -10.37 -14.64 -12.44
C ASP A 126 -10.34 -14.81 -10.91
N GLU A 127 -11.30 -14.21 -10.19
CA GLU A 127 -11.34 -14.21 -8.73
C GLU A 127 -11.74 -15.57 -8.12
N ASP A 128 -12.60 -16.33 -8.78
CA ASP A 128 -13.19 -17.59 -8.24
C ASP A 128 -12.71 -18.85 -8.98
N THR A 129 -11.41 -18.97 -9.22
CA THR A 129 -10.83 -20.17 -9.82
C THR A 129 -10.24 -21.11 -8.76
N VAL A 130 -10.04 -22.39 -9.11
CA VAL A 130 -9.38 -23.36 -8.22
C VAL A 130 -7.94 -22.95 -7.93
N GLU A 131 -7.27 -22.38 -8.91
CA GLU A 131 -5.91 -21.87 -8.80
C GLU A 131 -5.83 -20.71 -7.81
N VAL A 132 -6.77 -19.77 -7.85
CA VAL A 132 -6.85 -18.64 -6.91
C VAL A 132 -7.08 -19.15 -5.48
N LYS A 133 -7.93 -20.15 -5.28
CA LYS A 133 -8.13 -20.78 -3.96
C LYS A 133 -6.84 -21.44 -3.45
N ALA A 134 -6.08 -22.10 -4.32
CA ALA A 134 -4.79 -22.68 -3.96
C ALA A 134 -3.74 -21.60 -3.62
N LEU A 135 -3.65 -20.55 -4.44
CA LEU A 135 -2.76 -19.41 -4.22
C LEU A 135 -3.10 -18.67 -2.92
N THR A 136 -4.38 -18.50 -2.60
CA THR A 136 -4.83 -17.90 -1.33
C THR A 136 -4.24 -18.65 -0.12
N ARG A 137 -4.35 -19.98 -0.12
CA ARG A 137 -3.79 -20.81 0.95
C ARG A 137 -2.26 -20.69 1.02
N ALA A 138 -1.60 -20.68 -0.14
CA ALA A 138 -0.15 -20.51 -0.22
C ALA A 138 0.28 -19.16 0.35
N LEU A 139 -0.35 -18.05 -0.08
CA LEU A 139 -0.06 -16.71 0.39
C LEU A 139 -0.23 -16.58 1.92
N LEU A 140 -1.32 -17.09 2.47
CA LEU A 140 -1.58 -17.08 3.91
C LEU A 140 -0.54 -17.89 4.69
N SER A 141 -0.15 -19.05 4.17
CA SER A 141 0.89 -19.92 4.79
C SER A 141 2.26 -19.24 4.79
N GLU A 142 2.69 -18.66 3.65
CA GLU A 142 3.97 -17.98 3.53
C GLU A 142 4.02 -16.71 4.39
N MET A 143 2.95 -15.92 4.38
CA MET A 143 2.86 -14.73 5.23
C MET A 143 2.91 -15.06 6.70
N LYS A 144 2.36 -16.19 7.14
CA LYS A 144 2.51 -16.65 8.52
C LYS A 144 3.99 -16.85 8.87
N GLN A 145 4.75 -17.54 8.01
CA GLN A 145 6.19 -17.78 8.24
C GLN A 145 6.99 -16.47 8.29
N VAL A 146 6.73 -15.56 7.35
CA VAL A 146 7.38 -14.23 7.33
C VAL A 146 7.04 -13.44 8.60
N SER A 147 5.77 -13.44 9.01
CA SER A 147 5.31 -12.68 10.18
C SER A 147 5.87 -13.19 11.51
N GLU A 148 6.09 -14.50 11.65
CA GLU A 148 6.70 -15.08 12.85
C GLU A 148 8.17 -14.66 13.05
N ASN A 149 8.86 -14.36 11.96
CA ASN A 149 10.29 -14.00 11.98
C ASN A 149 10.54 -12.49 11.83
N ASN A 150 9.51 -11.68 11.65
CA ASN A 150 9.63 -10.24 11.43
C ASN A 150 8.82 -9.46 12.48
N PRO A 151 9.48 -8.73 13.41
CA PRO A 151 8.80 -7.97 14.46
C PRO A 151 7.94 -6.80 13.94
N MET A 152 8.07 -6.43 12.67
CA MET A 152 7.24 -5.40 12.04
C MET A 152 5.78 -5.86 11.83
N PHE A 153 5.52 -7.19 11.86
CA PHE A 153 4.19 -7.74 11.72
C PHE A 153 3.53 -7.91 13.09
N SER A 154 2.60 -7.01 13.40
CA SER A 154 1.80 -7.13 14.62
C SER A 154 0.80 -8.29 14.53
N GLU A 155 0.36 -8.76 15.69
CA GLU A 155 -0.69 -9.79 15.77
C GLU A 155 -2.02 -9.29 15.18
N GLU A 156 -2.29 -7.99 15.31
CA GLU A 156 -3.44 -7.34 14.70
C GLU A 156 -3.40 -7.39 13.17
N MET A 157 -2.23 -7.19 12.54
CA MET A 157 -2.07 -7.35 11.08
C MET A 157 -2.37 -8.78 10.63
N ARG A 158 -1.96 -9.79 11.42
CA ARG A 158 -2.25 -11.21 11.12
C ARG A 158 -3.74 -11.51 11.21
N LEU A 159 -4.41 -10.99 12.23
CA LEU A 159 -5.86 -11.15 12.40
C LEU A 159 -6.65 -10.46 11.29
N ASN A 160 -6.23 -9.26 10.90
CA ASN A 160 -6.86 -8.53 9.79
C ASN A 160 -6.76 -9.32 8.49
N MET A 161 -5.60 -9.91 8.19
CA MET A 161 -5.40 -10.71 6.98
C MET A 161 -6.30 -11.96 6.91
N ILE A 162 -6.51 -12.65 8.04
CA ILE A 162 -7.36 -13.86 8.11
C ILE A 162 -8.83 -13.51 7.91
N ASN A 163 -9.25 -12.30 8.28
CA ASN A 163 -10.62 -11.82 8.19
C ASN A 163 -10.97 -11.21 6.80
N ILE A 164 -10.06 -11.24 5.84
CA ILE A 164 -10.33 -10.75 4.49
C ILE A 164 -11.05 -11.83 3.67
N ASP A 165 -12.26 -11.54 3.21
CA ASP A 165 -13.11 -12.50 2.51
C ASP A 165 -12.76 -12.70 1.02
N HIS A 166 -12.05 -11.75 0.41
CA HIS A 166 -11.78 -11.75 -1.04
C HIS A 166 -10.31 -11.99 -1.36
N PRO A 167 -9.99 -12.96 -2.24
CA PRO A 167 -8.61 -13.28 -2.62
C PRO A 167 -7.81 -12.09 -3.13
N GLY A 168 -8.43 -11.25 -3.99
CA GLY A 168 -7.80 -10.05 -4.51
C GLY A 168 -7.40 -9.05 -3.42
N LYS A 169 -8.25 -8.88 -2.40
CA LYS A 169 -7.95 -8.01 -1.24
C LYS A 169 -6.84 -8.57 -0.36
N ILE A 170 -6.71 -9.90 -0.26
CA ILE A 170 -5.59 -10.54 0.45
C ILE A 170 -4.28 -10.18 -0.24
N ALA A 171 -4.21 -10.33 -1.57
CA ALA A 171 -3.03 -9.96 -2.34
C ALA A 171 -2.68 -8.47 -2.19
N ASP A 172 -3.68 -7.59 -2.21
CA ASP A 172 -3.52 -6.14 -2.04
C ASP A 172 -3.01 -5.78 -0.65
N PHE A 173 -3.60 -6.37 0.38
CA PHE A 173 -3.16 -6.17 1.76
C PHE A 173 -1.70 -6.59 1.94
N ILE A 174 -1.33 -7.78 1.46
CA ILE A 174 0.05 -8.27 1.53
C ILE A 174 0.99 -7.36 0.76
N ALA A 175 0.64 -6.94 -0.47
CA ALA A 175 1.45 -6.02 -1.27
C ALA A 175 1.68 -4.66 -0.58
N SER A 176 0.71 -4.20 0.23
CA SER A 176 0.80 -2.94 0.95
C SER A 176 1.77 -2.96 2.14
N ILE A 177 1.97 -4.12 2.76
CA ILE A 177 2.80 -4.28 3.96
C ILE A 177 4.20 -4.82 3.68
N LEU A 178 4.43 -5.47 2.53
CA LEU A 178 5.74 -5.93 2.11
C LEU A 178 6.66 -4.77 1.69
N ASN A 179 7.95 -4.96 1.89
CA ASN A 179 8.96 -4.00 1.43
C ASN A 179 9.29 -4.21 -0.06
N ILE A 180 8.32 -3.85 -0.91
CA ILE A 180 8.42 -3.93 -2.37
C ILE A 180 8.75 -2.55 -2.93
N ASP A 181 9.57 -2.49 -3.99
CA ASP A 181 9.85 -1.24 -4.71
C ASP A 181 8.55 -0.57 -5.20
N LYS A 182 8.51 0.76 -5.16
CA LYS A 182 7.31 1.55 -5.53
C LYS A 182 6.80 1.27 -6.94
N ASN A 183 7.70 1.03 -7.89
CA ASN A 183 7.31 0.74 -9.28
C ASN A 183 6.74 -0.67 -9.42
N ASP A 184 7.25 -1.63 -8.66
CA ASP A 184 6.70 -2.99 -8.64
C ASP A 184 5.35 -3.03 -7.90
N GLN A 185 5.18 -2.22 -6.83
CA GLN A 185 3.86 -2.02 -6.21
C GLN A 185 2.86 -1.40 -7.19
N GLN A 186 3.28 -0.42 -8.00
CA GLN A 186 2.43 0.16 -9.03
C GLN A 186 2.03 -0.88 -10.09
N LYS A 187 2.94 -1.73 -10.54
CA LYS A 187 2.62 -2.85 -11.45
C LYS A 187 1.61 -3.82 -10.83
N LEU A 188 1.74 -4.11 -9.52
CA LEU A 188 0.74 -4.92 -8.81
C LEU A 188 -0.62 -4.23 -8.77
N LEU A 189 -0.66 -2.91 -8.53
CA LEU A 189 -1.91 -2.15 -8.56
C LEU A 189 -2.55 -2.17 -9.95
N GLU A 190 -1.77 -2.13 -11.02
CA GLU A 190 -2.20 -2.19 -12.43
C GLU A 190 -2.69 -3.57 -12.86
N THR A 191 -2.32 -4.64 -12.12
CA THR A 191 -2.69 -6.02 -12.45
C THR A 191 -4.10 -6.32 -11.92
N VAL A 192 -5.11 -6.32 -12.80
CA VAL A 192 -6.52 -6.59 -12.46
C VAL A 192 -6.81 -8.08 -12.33
N ASN A 193 -6.08 -8.93 -13.04
CA ASN A 193 -6.18 -10.38 -12.92
C ASN A 193 -5.68 -10.83 -11.54
N VAL A 194 -6.59 -11.39 -10.73
CA VAL A 194 -6.33 -11.77 -9.34
C VAL A 194 -5.28 -12.85 -9.25
N ARG A 195 -5.37 -13.89 -10.11
CA ARG A 195 -4.41 -14.97 -10.14
C ARG A 195 -2.99 -14.46 -10.41
N GLU A 196 -2.81 -13.68 -11.47
CA GLU A 196 -1.50 -13.13 -11.84
C GLU A 196 -0.93 -12.23 -10.72
N ARG A 197 -1.77 -11.40 -10.10
CA ARG A 197 -1.38 -10.54 -8.99
C ARG A 197 -0.92 -11.37 -7.78
N MET A 198 -1.64 -12.45 -7.43
CA MET A 198 -1.26 -13.35 -6.34
C MET A 198 0.04 -14.08 -6.60
N GLU A 199 0.26 -14.57 -7.82
CA GLU A 199 1.53 -15.20 -8.23
C GLU A 199 2.71 -14.25 -8.07
N ARG A 200 2.56 -12.99 -8.49
CA ARG A 200 3.57 -11.94 -8.31
C ARG A 200 3.83 -11.62 -6.85
N VAL A 201 2.79 -11.49 -6.03
CA VAL A 201 2.91 -11.25 -4.59
C VAL A 201 3.64 -12.41 -3.91
N LEU A 202 3.36 -13.66 -4.29
CA LEU A 202 4.05 -14.83 -3.75
C LEU A 202 5.56 -14.79 -4.03
N VAL A 203 5.96 -14.33 -5.22
CA VAL A 203 7.39 -14.13 -5.56
C VAL A 203 8.03 -13.08 -4.64
N PHE A 204 7.34 -11.99 -4.33
CA PHE A 204 7.86 -10.97 -3.42
C PHE A 204 7.95 -11.47 -1.97
N ILE A 205 6.98 -12.26 -1.50
CA ILE A 205 7.07 -12.91 -0.18
C ILE A 205 8.32 -13.79 -0.08
N LYS A 206 8.58 -14.60 -1.11
CA LYS A 206 9.77 -15.47 -1.12
C LYS A 206 11.08 -14.67 -1.11
N LYS A 207 11.16 -13.56 -1.82
CA LYS A 207 12.32 -12.66 -1.78
C LYS A 207 12.50 -12.06 -0.38
N GLU A 208 11.43 -11.62 0.27
CA GLU A 208 11.48 -11.07 1.62
C GLU A 208 11.96 -12.14 2.63
N GLU A 209 11.45 -13.36 2.51
CA GLU A 209 11.89 -14.49 3.34
C GLU A 209 13.40 -14.75 3.22
N GLU A 210 13.94 -14.74 2.00
CA GLU A 210 15.37 -14.89 1.76
C GLU A 210 16.19 -13.75 2.35
N LEU A 211 15.72 -12.50 2.20
CA LEU A 211 16.38 -11.34 2.78
C LEU A 211 16.42 -11.42 4.31
N LEU A 212 15.33 -11.81 4.96
CA LEU A 212 15.26 -11.99 6.40
C LEU A 212 16.23 -13.07 6.89
N LYS A 213 16.36 -14.18 6.16
CA LYS A 213 17.34 -15.24 6.48
C LYS A 213 18.78 -14.73 6.39
N ILE A 214 19.09 -13.95 5.35
CA ILE A 214 20.41 -13.35 5.18
C ILE A 214 20.69 -12.33 6.30
N GLN A 215 19.74 -11.46 6.58
CA GLN A 215 19.84 -10.45 7.62
C GLN A 215 20.11 -11.08 9.00
N LYS A 216 19.38 -12.14 9.35
CA LYS A 216 19.57 -12.89 10.59
C LYS A 216 20.97 -13.49 10.68
N ARG A 217 21.47 -14.09 9.59
CA ARG A 217 22.82 -14.66 9.54
C ARG A 217 23.89 -13.57 9.71
N VAL A 218 23.78 -12.46 8.98
CA VAL A 218 24.74 -11.34 9.10
C VAL A 218 24.73 -10.77 10.52
N GLN A 219 23.57 -10.60 11.13
CA GLN A 219 23.48 -10.12 12.52
C GLN A 219 24.16 -11.08 13.49
N GLN A 220 24.01 -12.38 13.29
CA GLN A 220 24.66 -13.38 14.12
C GLN A 220 26.19 -13.34 13.97
N GLU A 221 26.71 -13.27 12.74
CA GLU A 221 28.15 -13.12 12.47
C GLU A 221 28.75 -11.86 13.09
N ILE A 222 28.00 -10.75 13.10
CA ILE A 222 28.43 -9.50 13.76
C ILE A 222 28.48 -9.69 15.27
N ASN A 223 27.46 -10.28 15.86
CA ASN A 223 27.41 -10.53 17.29
C ASN A 223 28.57 -11.45 17.75
N ASP A 224 28.84 -12.53 17.02
CA ASP A 224 29.97 -13.45 17.29
C ASP A 224 31.32 -12.73 17.24
N LYS A 225 31.50 -11.83 16.25
CA LYS A 225 32.74 -11.00 16.17
C LYS A 225 32.90 -10.03 17.34
N ILE A 226 31.77 -9.39 17.74
CA ILE A 226 31.79 -8.48 18.90
C ILE A 226 32.17 -9.25 20.18
N GLU A 227 31.51 -10.40 20.41
CA GLU A 227 31.78 -11.23 21.58
C GLU A 227 33.24 -11.69 21.61
N LYS A 228 33.76 -12.16 20.48
CA LYS A 228 35.15 -12.55 20.35
C LYS A 228 36.11 -11.40 20.64
N SER A 229 35.84 -10.21 20.09
CA SER A 229 36.66 -9.02 20.31
C SER A 229 36.63 -8.57 21.78
N GLN A 230 35.48 -8.59 22.44
CA GLN A 230 35.35 -8.29 23.86
C GLN A 230 36.12 -9.30 24.71
N ARG A 231 36.00 -10.59 24.42
CA ARG A 231 36.73 -11.63 25.14
C ARG A 231 38.24 -11.47 24.98
N GLU A 232 38.76 -11.18 23.80
CA GLU A 232 40.17 -10.89 23.54
C GLU A 232 40.64 -9.64 24.31
N TYR A 233 39.81 -8.61 24.38
CA TYR A 233 40.10 -7.41 25.15
C TYR A 233 40.24 -7.72 26.66
N PHE A 234 39.28 -8.43 27.25
CA PHE A 234 39.32 -8.81 28.66
C PHE A 234 40.53 -9.67 28.97
N LEU A 235 40.86 -10.67 28.15
CA LEU A 235 42.04 -11.50 28.33
C LEU A 235 43.36 -10.69 28.30
N LYS A 236 43.45 -9.68 27.42
CA LYS A 236 44.60 -8.78 27.35
C LYS A 236 44.74 -7.90 28.59
N GLU A 237 43.60 -7.43 29.13
CA GLU A 237 43.63 -6.62 30.37
C GLU A 237 43.99 -7.47 31.60
N GLU A 238 43.49 -8.69 31.71
CA GLU A 238 43.89 -9.63 32.77
C GLU A 238 45.39 -9.94 32.71
N LEU A 239 45.95 -10.16 31.52
CA LEU A 239 47.42 -10.40 31.35
C LEU A 239 48.28 -9.21 31.70
N LYS A 240 47.76 -7.98 31.65
CA LYS A 240 48.50 -6.78 32.06
C LYS A 240 48.45 -6.56 33.60
N ALA A 241 47.50 -7.17 34.27
CA ALA A 241 47.30 -7.03 35.71
C ALA A 241 48.12 -8.05 36.54
N ILE A 242 48.76 -9.03 35.87
CA ILE A 242 49.69 -10.00 36.44
C ILE A 242 51.13 -9.52 36.23
#